data_06ad5479ae7f86c367855b34525532d3
#
_entry.id   06ad5479ae7f86c367855b34525532d3
#
_cell.length_a   1.000
_cell.length_b   1.000
_cell.length_c   1.000
_cell.angle_alpha   90.00
_cell.angle_beta   90.00
_cell.angle_gamma   90.00
#
_symmetry.space_group_name_H-M   'P 1'
#
loop_
_entity.id
_entity.type
_entity.pdbx_description
1 polymer ?
#
loop_
_entity_poly.entity_id
_entity_poly.type
_entity_poly.pdbx_seq_one_letter_code
_entity_poly.pdbx_strand_id
1 'polypeptide(L)'
;YDIDPGPQYFAFLRELLIFLIQIADRIAYQRLDAGQRSEFTTALAIRVAQIMDENASDLLGSPPAGTHQESFIALLNELAADYAEFKYTDAGPDFAFLRYLGNRVMATMVQKDRPWVIDQIMSIEAPEAVATVQKGMHDLFDRQVLRFEQEELQ
;
A
#
# COMPACT_ATOMS: atom_id res chain seq x y z
N TYR A 1 -15.67 8.32 9.61
CA TYR A 1 -16.66 7.96 8.60
C TYR A 1 -17.18 6.55 8.83
N ASP A 2 -18.41 6.32 8.41
CA ASP A 2 -19.05 5.01 8.59
C ASP A 2 -18.55 4.04 7.50
N ILE A 3 -17.79 3.03 7.94
CA ILE A 3 -17.38 1.93 7.07
C ILE A 3 -18.05 0.66 7.61
N ASP A 4 -18.74 -0.05 6.72
CA ASP A 4 -19.31 -1.35 7.06
C ASP A 4 -18.16 -2.30 7.47
N PRO A 5 -18.20 -2.92 8.66
CA PRO A 5 -17.13 -3.80 9.13
C PRO A 5 -17.07 -5.17 8.41
N GLY A 6 -17.73 -5.30 7.28
CA GLY A 6 -17.69 -6.48 6.42
C GLY A 6 -16.93 -6.21 5.12
N PRO A 7 -17.54 -6.58 3.98
CA PRO A 7 -16.87 -6.47 2.66
C PRO A 7 -16.40 -5.07 2.31
N GLN A 8 -17.12 -4.02 2.72
CA GLN A 8 -16.76 -2.64 2.44
C GLN A 8 -15.45 -2.25 3.14
N TYR A 9 -15.26 -2.67 4.38
CA TYR A 9 -14.02 -2.44 5.11
C TYR A 9 -12.82 -3.06 4.40
N PHE A 10 -12.94 -4.32 3.95
CA PHE A 10 -11.85 -4.99 3.25
C PHE A 10 -11.59 -4.40 1.87
N ALA A 11 -12.63 -3.92 1.18
CA ALA A 11 -12.46 -3.20 -0.09
C ALA A 11 -11.67 -1.90 0.12
N PHE A 12 -12.00 -1.13 1.14
CA PHE A 12 -11.27 0.07 1.54
C PHE A 12 -9.81 -0.25 1.89
N LEU A 13 -9.62 -1.23 2.78
CA LEU A 13 -8.28 -1.61 3.25
C LEU A 13 -7.40 -2.09 2.09
N ARG A 14 -7.96 -2.84 1.16
CA ARG A 14 -7.24 -3.32 -0.02
C ARG A 14 -6.71 -2.16 -0.87
N GLU A 15 -7.53 -1.14 -1.11
CA GLU A 15 -7.11 0.04 -1.86
C GLU A 15 -5.98 0.79 -1.15
N LEU A 16 -6.10 0.98 0.16
CA LEU A 16 -5.09 1.65 0.94
C LEU A 16 -3.77 0.86 0.96
N LEU A 17 -3.81 -0.45 1.16
CA LEU A 17 -2.62 -1.28 1.20
C LEU A 17 -1.89 -1.32 -0.14
N ILE A 18 -2.63 -1.39 -1.26
CA ILE A 18 -2.02 -1.33 -2.59
C ILE A 18 -1.29 0.00 -2.79
N PHE A 19 -1.92 1.11 -2.41
CA PHE A 19 -1.28 2.42 -2.44
C PHE A 19 0.02 2.43 -1.61
N LEU A 20 -0.01 1.91 -0.39
CA LEU A 20 1.17 1.89 0.48
C LEU A 20 2.30 1.02 -0.06
N ILE A 21 1.98 -0.07 -0.74
CA ILE A 21 2.99 -0.88 -1.44
C ILE A 21 3.66 -0.05 -2.54
N GLN A 22 2.90 0.77 -3.27
CA GLN A 22 3.48 1.67 -4.27
C GLN A 22 4.42 2.70 -3.63
N ILE A 23 4.05 3.24 -2.48
CA ILE A 23 4.91 4.17 -1.74
C ILE A 23 6.22 3.48 -1.32
N ALA A 24 6.12 2.29 -0.74
CA ALA A 24 7.31 1.51 -0.35
C ALA A 24 8.22 1.20 -1.54
N ASP A 25 7.63 0.86 -2.69
CA ASP A 25 8.37 0.61 -3.93
C ASP A 25 9.14 1.86 -4.40
N ARG A 26 8.52 3.04 -4.34
CA ARG A 26 9.17 4.30 -4.73
C ARG A 26 10.33 4.64 -3.80
N ILE A 27 10.20 4.37 -2.51
CA ILE A 27 11.31 4.55 -1.56
C ILE A 27 12.43 3.54 -1.85
N ALA A 28 12.09 2.28 -2.09
CA ALA A 28 13.05 1.24 -2.46
C ALA A 28 13.79 1.58 -3.75
N TYR A 29 13.12 2.18 -4.72
CA TYR A 29 13.73 2.61 -5.98
C TYR A 29 14.92 3.56 -5.77
N GLN A 30 14.86 4.40 -4.74
CA GLN A 30 15.91 5.36 -4.44
C GLN A 30 17.11 4.75 -3.72
N ARG A 31 16.95 3.56 -3.13
CA ARG A 31 17.92 2.94 -2.24
C ARG A 31 18.51 1.62 -2.74
N LEU A 32 17.82 0.95 -3.66
CA LEU A 32 18.16 -0.38 -4.15
C LEU A 32 18.38 -0.38 -5.65
N ASP A 33 19.15 -1.35 -6.15
CA ASP A 33 19.21 -1.59 -7.60
C ASP A 33 17.89 -2.21 -8.10
N ALA A 34 17.74 -2.32 -9.41
CA ALA A 34 16.51 -2.79 -10.04
C ALA A 34 16.14 -4.23 -9.60
N GLY A 35 17.11 -5.11 -9.49
CA GLY A 35 16.87 -6.49 -9.06
C GLY A 35 16.46 -6.59 -7.60
N GLN A 36 17.17 -5.90 -6.72
CA GLN A 36 16.85 -5.85 -5.28
C GLN A 36 15.50 -5.20 -5.03
N ARG A 37 15.18 -4.13 -5.75
CA ARG A 37 13.88 -3.46 -5.67
C ARG A 37 12.75 -4.40 -6.06
N SER A 38 12.89 -5.12 -7.15
CA SER A 38 11.89 -6.08 -7.62
C SER A 38 11.66 -7.18 -6.60
N GLU A 39 12.73 -7.75 -6.05
CA GLU A 39 12.64 -8.79 -5.02
C GLU A 39 11.95 -8.27 -3.76
N PHE A 40 12.34 -7.08 -3.30
CA PHE A 40 11.76 -6.45 -2.11
C PHE A 40 10.26 -6.20 -2.29
N THR A 41 9.87 -5.56 -3.37
CA THR A 41 8.48 -5.18 -3.62
C THR A 41 7.60 -6.42 -3.81
N THR A 42 8.10 -7.43 -4.52
CA THR A 42 7.39 -8.70 -4.69
C THR A 42 7.18 -9.41 -3.35
N ALA A 43 8.22 -9.52 -2.53
CA ALA A 43 8.12 -10.14 -1.21
C ALA A 43 7.14 -9.40 -0.30
N LEU A 44 7.19 -8.07 -0.30
CA LEU A 44 6.27 -7.23 0.47
C LEU A 44 4.82 -7.45 0.01
N ALA A 45 4.58 -7.41 -1.29
CA ALA A 45 3.24 -7.60 -1.86
C ALA A 45 2.66 -8.97 -1.51
N ILE A 46 3.46 -10.02 -1.63
CA ILE A 46 3.02 -11.39 -1.28
C ILE A 46 2.69 -11.48 0.21
N ARG A 47 3.54 -10.92 1.08
CA ARG A 47 3.30 -10.99 2.53
C ARG A 47 2.05 -10.21 2.95
N VAL A 48 1.84 -9.02 2.40
CA VAL A 48 0.62 -8.23 2.65
C VAL A 48 -0.61 -8.99 2.15
N ALA A 49 -0.52 -9.58 0.96
CA ALA A 49 -1.63 -10.37 0.39
C ALA A 49 -1.98 -11.58 1.27
N GLN A 50 -0.98 -12.27 1.82
CA GLN A 50 -1.18 -13.40 2.74
C GLN A 50 -1.90 -12.97 4.01
N ILE A 51 -1.45 -11.87 4.63
CA ILE A 51 -2.07 -11.34 5.85
C ILE A 51 -3.51 -10.92 5.57
N MET A 52 -3.75 -10.27 4.46
CA MET A 52 -5.08 -9.86 4.02
C MET A 52 -6.00 -11.07 3.85
N ASP A 53 -5.51 -12.12 3.20
CA ASP A 53 -6.25 -13.35 2.97
C ASP A 53 -6.63 -14.03 4.29
N GLU A 54 -5.70 -14.16 5.23
CA GLU A 54 -5.95 -14.73 6.55
C GLU A 54 -7.07 -13.98 7.27
N ASN A 55 -7.00 -12.65 7.32
CA ASN A 55 -7.99 -11.83 8.01
C ASN A 55 -9.35 -11.83 7.30
N ALA A 56 -9.35 -11.74 5.98
CA ALA A 56 -10.58 -11.74 5.20
C ALA A 56 -11.28 -13.11 5.26
N SER A 57 -10.53 -14.19 5.21
CA SER A 57 -11.07 -15.55 5.31
C SER A 57 -11.72 -15.81 6.67
N ASP A 58 -11.11 -15.31 7.76
CA ASP A 58 -11.66 -15.44 9.10
C ASP A 58 -12.99 -14.71 9.28
N LEU A 59 -13.13 -13.53 8.64
CA LEU A 59 -14.31 -12.68 8.83
C LEU A 59 -15.37 -12.84 7.74
N LEU A 60 -14.97 -13.12 6.50
CA LEU A 60 -15.87 -13.17 5.34
C LEU A 60 -16.03 -14.56 4.76
N GLY A 61 -15.20 -15.52 5.17
CA GLY A 61 -15.12 -16.83 4.51
C GLY A 61 -14.36 -16.76 3.18
N SER A 62 -14.37 -17.88 2.44
CA SER A 62 -13.69 -17.96 1.15
C SER A 62 -14.49 -17.19 0.07
N PRO A 63 -13.81 -16.53 -0.89
CA PRO A 63 -14.49 -15.88 -2.00
C PRO A 63 -15.07 -16.92 -2.98
N PRO A 64 -16.00 -16.51 -3.88
CA PRO A 64 -16.63 -17.42 -4.85
C PRO A 64 -15.65 -18.13 -5.78
N ALA A 65 -14.51 -17.53 -6.08
CA ALA A 65 -13.48 -18.12 -6.94
C ALA A 65 -12.10 -17.67 -6.48
N GLY A 66 -11.13 -18.60 -6.45
CA GLY A 66 -9.77 -18.31 -6.04
C GLY A 66 -9.64 -18.03 -4.54
N THR A 67 -8.67 -17.18 -4.18
CA THR A 67 -8.41 -16.77 -2.81
C THR A 67 -8.41 -15.25 -2.71
N HIS A 68 -8.55 -14.72 -1.48
CA HIS A 68 -8.39 -13.28 -1.24
C HIS A 68 -6.97 -12.80 -1.60
N GLN A 69 -5.97 -13.65 -1.39
CA GLN A 69 -4.59 -13.39 -1.79
C GLN A 69 -4.47 -13.19 -3.31
N GLU A 70 -5.05 -14.10 -4.10
CA GLU A 70 -5.03 -14.00 -5.56
C GLU A 70 -5.75 -12.74 -6.05
N SER A 71 -6.91 -12.43 -5.47
CA SER A 71 -7.66 -11.22 -5.81
C SER A 71 -6.87 -9.95 -5.50
N PHE A 72 -6.17 -9.93 -4.36
CA PHE A 72 -5.34 -8.79 -3.97
C PHE A 72 -4.19 -8.58 -4.97
N ILE A 73 -3.46 -9.64 -5.29
CA ILE A 73 -2.33 -9.56 -6.23
C ILE A 73 -2.81 -9.17 -7.63
N ALA A 74 -3.94 -9.70 -8.09
CA ALA A 74 -4.51 -9.33 -9.39
C ALA A 74 -4.83 -7.84 -9.45
N LEU A 75 -5.45 -7.30 -8.41
CA LEU A 75 -5.78 -5.87 -8.35
C LEU A 75 -4.51 -5.02 -8.26
N LEU A 76 -3.53 -5.43 -7.46
CA LEU A 76 -2.24 -4.76 -7.38
C LEU A 76 -1.59 -4.63 -8.76
N ASN A 77 -1.55 -5.72 -9.52
CA ASN A 77 -0.98 -5.73 -10.86
C ASN A 77 -1.78 -4.85 -11.83
N GLU A 78 -3.10 -4.88 -11.74
CA GLU A 78 -3.97 -4.03 -12.56
C GLU A 78 -3.71 -2.54 -12.31
N LEU A 79 -3.55 -2.14 -11.05
CA LEU A 79 -3.38 -0.75 -10.68
C LEU A 79 -1.94 -0.24 -10.77
N ALA A 80 -0.97 -1.14 -10.88
CA ALA A 80 0.45 -0.77 -10.89
C ALA A 80 0.80 0.21 -12.03
N ALA A 81 0.24 -0.01 -13.22
CA ALA A 81 0.47 0.87 -14.36
C ALA A 81 -0.07 2.28 -14.13
N ASP A 82 -1.24 2.39 -13.51
CA ASP A 82 -1.85 3.68 -13.20
C ASP A 82 -1.03 4.43 -12.15
N TYR A 83 -0.64 3.77 -11.07
CA TYR A 83 0.19 4.37 -10.03
C TYR A 83 1.57 4.78 -10.54
N ALA A 84 2.13 4.06 -11.50
CA ALA A 84 3.44 4.36 -12.06
C ALA A 84 3.51 5.73 -12.77
N GLU A 85 2.37 6.25 -13.21
CA GLU A 85 2.30 7.55 -13.89
C GLU A 85 2.45 8.75 -12.93
N PHE A 86 2.26 8.54 -11.64
CA PHE A 86 2.32 9.62 -10.65
C PHE A 86 3.74 9.78 -10.10
N LYS A 87 4.02 10.96 -9.55
CA LYS A 87 5.36 11.30 -9.06
C LYS A 87 5.48 11.15 -7.57
N TYR A 88 6.63 10.65 -7.16
CA TYR A 88 7.05 10.57 -5.77
C TYR A 88 8.40 11.28 -5.64
N THR A 89 8.49 12.25 -4.71
CA THR A 89 9.69 13.03 -4.45
C THR A 89 10.05 12.95 -2.96
N ASP A 90 11.08 13.68 -2.55
CA ASP A 90 11.42 13.80 -1.13
C ASP A 90 10.27 14.38 -0.29
N ALA A 91 9.38 15.15 -0.93
CA ALA A 91 8.16 15.66 -0.29
C ALA A 91 7.04 14.62 -0.20
N GLY A 92 7.22 13.43 -0.76
CA GLY A 92 6.23 12.37 -0.79
C GLY A 92 5.49 12.29 -2.12
N PRO A 93 4.32 11.59 -2.14
CA PRO A 93 3.51 11.49 -3.35
C PRO A 93 2.94 12.85 -3.75
N ASP A 94 2.83 13.08 -5.06
CA ASP A 94 2.25 14.31 -5.57
C ASP A 94 0.71 14.33 -5.39
N PHE A 95 0.11 15.47 -5.72
CA PHE A 95 -1.34 15.65 -5.60
C PHE A 95 -2.13 14.62 -6.41
N ALA A 96 -1.70 14.33 -7.64
CA ALA A 96 -2.39 13.39 -8.52
C ALA A 96 -2.34 11.97 -7.97
N PHE A 97 -1.25 11.59 -7.35
CA PHE A 97 -1.07 10.29 -6.69
C PHE A 97 -2.09 10.12 -5.56
N LEU A 98 -2.18 11.13 -4.68
CA LEU A 98 -3.14 11.13 -3.57
C LEU A 98 -4.59 11.17 -4.06
N ARG A 99 -4.87 11.96 -5.10
CA ARG A 99 -6.21 12.06 -5.67
C ARG A 99 -6.67 10.74 -6.27
N TYR A 100 -5.77 10.03 -6.95
CA TYR A 100 -6.10 8.71 -7.50
C TYR A 100 -6.53 7.75 -6.37
N LEU A 101 -5.77 7.71 -5.26
CA LEU A 101 -6.16 6.92 -4.10
C LEU A 101 -7.53 7.36 -3.57
N GLY A 102 -7.74 8.66 -3.40
CA GLY A 102 -9.02 9.20 -2.93
C GLY A 102 -10.19 8.76 -3.78
N ASN A 103 -10.05 8.79 -5.11
CA ASN A 103 -11.07 8.31 -6.04
C ASN A 103 -11.31 6.81 -5.91
N ARG A 104 -10.24 6.02 -5.75
CA ARG A 104 -10.34 4.57 -5.55
C ARG A 104 -11.08 4.24 -4.26
N VAL A 105 -10.75 4.91 -3.17
CA VAL A 105 -11.41 4.72 -1.88
C VAL A 105 -12.87 5.17 -1.93
N MET A 106 -13.14 6.30 -2.56
CA MET A 106 -14.51 6.80 -2.73
C MET A 106 -15.42 5.77 -3.40
N ALA A 107 -14.89 5.04 -4.39
CA ALA A 107 -15.66 4.01 -5.09
C ALA A 107 -16.05 2.82 -4.19
N THR A 108 -15.38 2.63 -3.05
CA THR A 108 -15.72 1.59 -2.07
C THR A 108 -16.78 2.04 -1.07
N MET A 109 -17.06 3.35 -1.01
CA MET A 109 -17.96 3.94 -0.01
C MET A 109 -19.39 3.98 -0.47
N VAL A 110 -20.33 4.00 0.49
CA VAL A 110 -21.72 4.26 0.19
C VAL A 110 -21.88 5.69 -0.31
N GLN A 111 -22.87 5.95 -1.16
CA GLN A 111 -23.02 7.23 -1.85
C GLN A 111 -23.08 8.44 -0.92
N LYS A 112 -23.69 8.30 0.25
CA LYS A 112 -23.83 9.40 1.22
C LYS A 112 -22.48 9.88 1.76
N ASP A 113 -21.47 9.03 1.79
CA ASP A 113 -20.17 9.35 2.36
C ASP A 113 -19.17 9.86 1.31
N ARG A 114 -19.45 9.67 0.02
CA ARG A 114 -18.54 10.01 -1.08
C ARG A 114 -18.09 11.47 -1.12
N PRO A 115 -18.94 12.46 -0.85
CA PRO A 115 -18.55 13.86 -1.05
C PRO A 115 -17.38 14.34 -0.21
N TRP A 116 -17.17 13.77 0.98
CA TRP A 116 -16.12 14.20 1.89
C TRP A 116 -14.93 13.23 1.98
N VAL A 117 -15.10 12.00 1.47
CA VAL A 117 -14.06 10.96 1.59
C VAL A 117 -12.76 11.36 0.90
N ILE A 118 -12.82 11.96 -0.28
CA ILE A 118 -11.61 12.36 -1.01
C ILE A 118 -10.76 13.31 -0.16
N ASP A 119 -11.37 14.35 0.40
CA ASP A 119 -10.66 15.33 1.22
C ASP A 119 -10.07 14.69 2.47
N GLN A 120 -10.83 13.83 3.13
CA GLN A 120 -10.36 13.12 4.32
C GLN A 120 -9.14 12.23 3.99
N ILE A 121 -9.22 11.45 2.92
CA ILE A 121 -8.12 10.57 2.50
C ILE A 121 -6.90 11.37 2.10
N MET A 122 -7.07 12.40 1.26
CA MET A 122 -5.93 13.17 0.75
C MET A 122 -5.25 14.01 1.82
N SER A 123 -6.03 14.58 2.73
CA SER A 123 -5.52 15.57 3.69
C SER A 123 -5.05 14.97 5.01
N ILE A 124 -5.58 13.81 5.40
CA ILE A 124 -5.34 13.25 6.73
C ILE A 124 -4.84 11.81 6.65
N GLU A 125 -5.65 10.89 6.14
CA GLU A 125 -5.38 9.45 6.23
C GLU A 125 -4.16 9.03 5.40
N ALA A 126 -4.09 9.45 4.15
CA ALA A 126 -2.99 9.08 3.27
C ALA A 126 -1.65 9.71 3.72
N PRO A 127 -1.58 11.01 4.06
CA PRO A 127 -0.34 11.59 4.57
C PRO A 127 0.18 10.90 5.84
N GLU A 128 -0.69 10.56 6.78
CA GLU A 128 -0.29 9.84 7.99
C GLU A 128 0.22 8.43 7.68
N ALA A 129 -0.47 7.71 6.81
CA ALA A 129 -0.06 6.36 6.40
C ALA A 129 1.27 6.39 5.64
N VAL A 130 1.46 7.37 4.74
CA VAL A 130 2.72 7.58 4.03
C VAL A 130 3.86 7.85 5.01
N ALA A 131 3.66 8.71 5.99
CA ALA A 131 4.67 9.01 7.00
C ALA A 131 5.08 7.76 7.78
N THR A 132 4.15 6.90 8.10
CA THR A 132 4.42 5.62 8.78
C THR A 132 5.29 4.70 7.90
N VAL A 133 4.97 4.58 6.62
CA VAL A 133 5.76 3.78 5.67
C VAL A 133 7.15 4.38 5.49
N GLN A 134 7.26 5.68 5.33
CA GLN A 134 8.54 6.37 5.21
C GLN A 134 9.45 6.07 6.40
N LYS A 135 8.92 6.20 7.60
CA LYS A 135 9.67 5.91 8.83
C LYS A 135 10.12 4.45 8.87
N GLY A 136 9.21 3.52 8.60
CA GLY A 136 9.52 2.09 8.59
C GLY A 136 10.59 1.72 7.58
N MET A 137 10.53 2.30 6.38
CA MET A 137 11.51 2.07 5.33
C MET A 137 12.88 2.64 5.69
N HIS A 138 12.94 3.86 6.23
CA HIS A 138 14.17 4.45 6.70
C HIS A 138 14.82 3.61 7.81
N ASP A 139 14.04 3.19 8.79
CA ASP A 139 14.52 2.33 9.88
C ASP A 139 15.08 1.01 9.35
N LEU A 140 14.41 0.41 8.38
CA LEU A 140 14.85 -0.84 7.76
C LEU A 140 16.21 -0.67 7.06
N PHE A 141 16.35 0.37 6.24
CA PHE A 141 17.61 0.61 5.52
C PHE A 141 18.74 1.01 6.45
N ASP A 142 18.48 1.79 7.48
CA ASP A 142 19.49 2.19 8.46
C ASP A 142 20.01 0.97 9.24
N ARG A 143 19.14 0.03 9.60
CA ARG A 143 19.53 -1.24 10.22
C ARG A 143 20.43 -2.07 9.30
N GLN A 144 20.14 -2.09 8.01
CA GLN A 144 20.98 -2.81 7.05
C GLN A 144 22.37 -2.21 6.95
N VAL A 145 22.49 -0.89 6.91
CA VAL A 145 23.79 -0.19 6.90
C VAL A 145 24.58 -0.52 8.13
N LEU A 146 23.99 -0.44 9.31
CA LEU A 146 24.64 -0.77 10.57
C LEU A 146 25.11 -2.23 10.61
N ARG A 147 24.31 -3.15 10.07
CA ARG A 147 24.64 -4.57 10.00
C ARG A 147 25.86 -4.82 9.11
N PHE A 148 25.93 -4.16 7.95
CA PHE A 148 27.09 -4.24 7.07
C PHE A 148 28.36 -3.70 7.73
N GLU A 149 28.27 -2.57 8.42
CA GLU A 149 29.40 -1.99 9.14
C GLU A 149 29.90 -2.93 10.22
N GLN A 150 29.03 -3.60 10.95
CA GLN A 150 29.42 -4.59 11.96
C GLN A 150 30.10 -5.81 11.36
N GLU A 151 29.63 -6.30 10.21
CA GLU A 151 30.23 -7.44 9.50
C GLU A 151 31.62 -7.10 8.98
N GLU A 152 31.87 -5.88 8.51
CA GLU A 152 33.15 -5.41 8.03
C GLU A 152 34.20 -5.30 9.17
N LEU A 153 33.73 -5.06 10.40
CA LEU A 153 34.61 -4.95 11.58
C LEU A 153 35.00 -6.30 12.16
N GLN A 154 34.41 -7.38 11.71
CA GLN A 154 34.76 -8.76 12.12
C GLN A 154 35.71 -9.40 11.13
#